data_aa49f5d5dd55c096977d12434efd894b
#
_entry.id   aa49f5d5dd55c096977d12434efd894b
#
_cell.length_a   1.000
_cell.length_b   1.000
_cell.length_c   1.000
_cell.angle_alpha   90.00
_cell.angle_beta   90.00
_cell.angle_gamma   90.00
#
_symmetry.space_group_name_H-M   'P 1'
#
loop_
_entity.id
_entity.type
_entity.pdbx_description
1 polymer ?
#
loop_
_entity_poly.entity_id
_entity_poly.type
_entity_poly.pdbx_seq_one_letter_code
_entity_poly.pdbx_strand_id
1 'polypeptide(L)'
;MWQIWQKEKVSNELQEVPKEFYEDSMSFIAKTKANDEQSNTTKENTIKILYNIYELRKKKVLLYIAYKKQLPQSVPKIDMGLYNQISEVYNKAKLELNSERNNFIVLQHIPKIILPSGTQIGPFEKDDTVLINDEEDEKFLLNNNICKKI
;
A
#
# COMPACT_ATOMS: atom_id res chain seq x y z
N MET A 1 8.57 -26.95 8.69
CA MET A 1 9.19 -25.87 7.89
C MET A 1 9.28 -26.19 6.40
N TRP A 2 9.95 -27.27 5.98
CA TRP A 2 10.14 -27.60 4.56
C TRP A 2 8.82 -27.67 3.75
N GLN A 3 7.80 -28.35 4.25
CA GLN A 3 6.49 -28.44 3.60
C GLN A 3 5.82 -27.08 3.43
N ILE A 4 5.93 -26.19 4.43
CA ILE A 4 5.40 -24.83 4.34
C ILE A 4 6.13 -24.05 3.25
N TRP A 5 7.47 -24.13 3.21
CA TRP A 5 8.26 -23.50 2.17
C TRP A 5 7.86 -23.96 0.75
N GLN A 6 7.69 -25.27 0.55
CA GLN A 6 7.25 -25.80 -0.73
C GLN A 6 5.86 -25.30 -1.13
N LYS A 7 4.91 -25.30 -0.19
CA LYS A 7 3.56 -24.76 -0.44
C LYS A 7 3.59 -23.27 -0.78
N GLU A 8 4.36 -22.49 -0.04
CA GLU A 8 4.51 -21.06 -0.32
C GLU A 8 5.20 -20.78 -1.65
N LYS A 9 6.15 -21.61 -2.07
CA LYS A 9 6.85 -21.47 -3.35
C LYS A 9 5.96 -21.75 -4.56
N VAL A 10 5.09 -22.75 -4.46
CA VAL A 10 4.26 -23.22 -5.58
C VAL A 10 2.96 -22.42 -5.70
N SER A 11 2.38 -21.99 -4.59
CA SER A 11 1.11 -21.26 -4.57
C SER A 11 1.33 -19.76 -4.79
N ASN A 12 0.42 -19.12 -5.51
CA ASN A 12 0.33 -17.65 -5.58
C ASN A 12 -0.42 -17.07 -4.37
N GLU A 13 -1.15 -17.90 -3.64
CA GLU A 13 -1.91 -17.48 -2.45
C GLU A 13 -1.10 -17.66 -1.18
N LEU A 14 -1.36 -16.79 -0.20
CA LEU A 14 -0.78 -16.89 1.14
C LEU A 14 -1.35 -18.13 1.84
N GLN A 15 -0.47 -19.03 2.30
CA GLN A 15 -0.91 -20.27 2.93
C GLN A 15 -1.26 -20.04 4.40
N GLU A 16 -2.20 -20.82 4.92
CA GLU A 16 -2.49 -20.84 6.35
C GLU A 16 -1.32 -21.44 7.12
N VAL A 17 -0.87 -20.71 8.11
CA VAL A 17 0.27 -21.06 8.97
C VAL A 17 -0.07 -20.63 10.40
N PRO A 18 0.28 -21.42 11.44
CA PRO A 18 0.01 -21.09 12.83
C PRO A 18 0.51 -19.69 13.21
N LYS A 19 -0.23 -19.03 14.12
CA LYS A 19 0.09 -17.65 14.56
C LYS A 19 1.48 -17.52 15.16
N GLU A 20 1.93 -18.54 15.87
CA GLU A 20 3.22 -18.60 16.58
C GLU A 20 4.34 -19.26 15.75
N PHE A 21 4.11 -19.47 14.43
CA PHE A 21 5.03 -20.22 13.57
C PHE A 21 6.48 -19.74 13.62
N TYR A 22 6.71 -18.43 13.57
CA TYR A 22 8.08 -17.88 13.60
C TYR A 22 8.70 -18.02 14.97
N GLU A 23 7.95 -17.76 16.05
CA GLU A 23 8.39 -17.88 17.42
C GLU A 23 8.77 -19.32 17.75
N ASP A 24 7.94 -20.28 17.36
CA ASP A 24 8.19 -21.71 17.55
C ASP A 24 9.41 -22.18 16.75
N SER A 25 9.53 -21.70 15.49
CA SER A 25 10.66 -22.03 14.63
C SER A 25 11.98 -21.49 15.20
N MET A 26 11.99 -20.26 15.67
CA MET A 26 13.17 -19.65 16.31
C MET A 26 13.54 -20.36 17.62
N SER A 27 12.55 -20.72 18.42
CA SER A 27 12.75 -21.50 19.66
C SER A 27 13.34 -22.88 19.37
N PHE A 28 12.87 -23.55 18.32
CA PHE A 28 13.42 -24.83 17.87
C PHE A 28 14.90 -24.67 17.43
N ILE A 29 15.21 -23.67 16.61
CA ILE A 29 16.57 -23.37 16.14
C ILE A 29 17.51 -23.07 17.33
N ALA A 30 17.03 -22.30 18.32
CA ALA A 30 17.81 -21.95 19.50
C ALA A 30 18.13 -23.17 20.38
N LYS A 31 17.18 -24.11 20.49
CA LYS A 31 17.35 -25.35 21.28
C LYS A 31 18.22 -26.40 20.57
N THR A 32 18.39 -26.31 19.27
CA THR A 32 19.25 -27.23 18.50
C THR A 32 20.69 -26.97 18.86
N LYS A 33 21.29 -27.90 19.62
CA LYS A 33 22.72 -27.85 19.97
C LYS A 33 23.53 -28.18 18.72
N ALA A 34 24.44 -27.32 18.37
CA ALA A 34 25.39 -27.50 17.27
C ALA A 34 26.68 -28.11 17.84
N ASN A 35 26.68 -29.43 18.06
CA ASN A 35 27.79 -30.13 18.70
C ASN A 35 28.82 -30.71 17.69
N ASP A 36 28.45 -30.72 16.41
CA ASP A 36 29.29 -31.21 15.29
C ASP A 36 28.99 -30.41 14.01
N GLU A 37 29.80 -30.60 12.98
CA GLU A 37 29.72 -29.90 11.69
C GLU A 37 28.37 -30.17 11.00
N GLN A 38 27.81 -31.38 11.09
CA GLN A 38 26.55 -31.75 10.49
C GLN A 38 25.36 -31.04 11.15
N SER A 39 25.39 -30.93 12.48
CA SER A 39 24.39 -30.20 13.25
C SER A 39 24.42 -28.69 12.96
N ASN A 40 25.60 -28.12 12.80
CA ASN A 40 25.81 -26.73 12.39
C ASN A 40 25.20 -26.46 11.00
N THR A 41 25.54 -27.30 10.01
CA THR A 41 25.01 -27.20 8.64
C THR A 41 23.49 -27.32 8.63
N THR A 42 22.93 -28.24 9.40
CA THR A 42 21.47 -28.41 9.52
C THR A 42 20.81 -27.17 10.10
N LYS A 43 21.40 -26.58 11.13
CA LYS A 43 20.90 -25.34 11.78
C LYS A 43 20.91 -24.18 10.79
N GLU A 44 22.01 -23.97 10.05
CA GLU A 44 22.14 -22.94 9.04
C GLU A 44 21.11 -23.08 7.91
N ASN A 45 20.93 -24.31 7.42
CA ASN A 45 19.94 -24.61 6.38
C ASN A 45 18.51 -24.33 6.88
N THR A 46 18.22 -24.65 8.16
CA THR A 46 16.93 -24.36 8.76
C THR A 46 16.66 -22.85 8.85
N ILE A 47 17.66 -22.07 9.23
CA ILE A 47 17.59 -20.60 9.26
C ILE A 47 17.33 -20.06 7.85
N LYS A 48 18.07 -20.54 6.84
CA LYS A 48 17.88 -20.13 5.44
C LYS A 48 16.47 -20.42 4.94
N ILE A 49 15.93 -21.60 5.25
CA ILE A 49 14.54 -21.96 4.88
C ILE A 49 13.54 -21.03 5.55
N LEU A 50 13.70 -20.77 6.85
CA LEU A 50 12.80 -19.86 7.58
C LEU A 50 12.82 -18.45 6.99
N TYR A 51 14.00 -17.93 6.68
CA TYR A 51 14.17 -16.64 6.02
C TYR A 51 13.50 -16.61 4.63
N ASN A 52 13.67 -17.64 3.83
CA ASN A 52 13.03 -17.76 2.52
C ASN A 52 11.50 -17.79 2.63
N ILE A 53 10.94 -18.49 3.64
CA ILE A 53 9.50 -18.47 3.92
C ILE A 53 9.06 -17.03 4.22
N TYR A 54 9.76 -16.34 5.11
CA TYR A 54 9.45 -14.96 5.48
C TYR A 54 9.45 -14.02 4.26
N GLU A 55 10.47 -14.08 3.41
CA GLU A 55 10.55 -13.23 2.22
C GLU A 55 9.44 -13.54 1.19
N LEU A 56 9.11 -14.81 0.98
CA LEU A 56 8.01 -15.20 0.11
C LEU A 56 6.67 -14.68 0.65
N ARG A 57 6.42 -14.86 1.95
CA ARG A 57 5.18 -14.42 2.61
C ARG A 57 5.07 -12.91 2.62
N LYS A 58 6.15 -12.19 2.93
CA LYS A 58 6.20 -10.72 2.86
C LYS A 58 5.76 -10.19 1.50
N LYS A 59 6.28 -10.76 0.40
CA LYS A 59 5.87 -10.38 -0.97
C LYS A 59 4.38 -10.61 -1.20
N LYS A 60 3.85 -11.76 -0.74
CA LYS A 60 2.43 -12.08 -0.89
C LYS A 60 1.54 -11.16 -0.06
N VAL A 61 1.92 -10.82 1.17
CA VAL A 61 1.21 -9.84 2.01
C VAL A 61 1.08 -8.50 1.29
N LEU A 62 2.16 -8.02 0.65
CA LEU A 62 2.12 -6.79 -0.15
C LEU A 62 1.15 -6.91 -1.33
N LEU A 63 1.12 -8.05 -2.02
CA LEU A 63 0.16 -8.31 -3.10
C LEU A 63 -1.28 -8.34 -2.58
N TYR A 64 -1.53 -8.93 -1.40
CA TYR A 64 -2.85 -8.92 -0.76
C TYR A 64 -3.34 -7.50 -0.48
N ILE A 65 -2.46 -6.62 0.00
CA ILE A 65 -2.77 -5.19 0.20
C ILE A 65 -3.09 -4.51 -1.13
N ALA A 66 -2.23 -4.70 -2.15
CA ALA A 66 -2.40 -4.08 -3.46
C ALA A 66 -3.71 -4.49 -4.14
N TYR A 67 -4.10 -5.76 -4.01
CA TYR A 67 -5.36 -6.29 -4.56
C TYR A 67 -6.54 -6.23 -3.60
N LYS A 68 -6.39 -5.60 -2.43
CA LYS A 68 -7.43 -5.50 -1.39
C LYS A 68 -8.01 -6.85 -0.95
N LYS A 69 -7.19 -7.90 -0.95
CA LYS A 69 -7.56 -9.23 -0.48
C LYS A 69 -7.50 -9.29 1.03
N GLN A 70 -8.41 -10.04 1.64
CA GLN A 70 -8.36 -10.34 3.07
C GLN A 70 -7.33 -11.45 3.35
N LEU A 71 -6.61 -11.35 4.46
CA LEU A 71 -5.71 -12.39 4.90
C LEU A 71 -6.47 -13.69 5.23
N PRO A 72 -5.82 -14.87 5.07
CA PRO A 72 -6.35 -16.13 5.58
C PRO A 72 -6.63 -16.09 7.08
N GLN A 73 -7.50 -16.98 7.57
CA GLN A 73 -7.91 -17.00 8.99
C GLN A 73 -6.74 -17.25 9.96
N SER A 74 -5.78 -18.05 9.53
CA SER A 74 -4.59 -18.36 10.33
C SER A 74 -3.33 -17.88 9.62
N VAL A 75 -2.76 -16.78 10.12
CA VAL A 75 -1.47 -16.22 9.66
C VAL A 75 -0.61 -15.85 10.86
N PRO A 76 0.73 -15.92 10.73
CA PRO A 76 1.65 -15.47 11.76
C PRO A 76 1.43 -14.01 12.17
N LYS A 77 1.70 -13.71 13.45
CA LYS A 77 1.56 -12.35 14.00
C LYS A 77 2.38 -11.31 13.22
N ILE A 78 3.56 -11.70 12.75
CA ILE A 78 4.43 -10.83 11.93
C ILE A 78 3.75 -10.45 10.62
N ASP A 79 3.11 -11.40 9.92
CA ASP A 79 2.42 -11.14 8.67
C ASP A 79 1.19 -10.24 8.88
N MET A 80 0.44 -10.48 9.95
CA MET A 80 -0.70 -9.65 10.36
C MET A 80 -0.25 -8.22 10.67
N GLY A 81 0.84 -8.07 11.44
CA GLY A 81 1.41 -6.77 11.77
C GLY A 81 1.83 -5.99 10.53
N LEU A 82 2.55 -6.65 9.62
CA LEU A 82 2.97 -6.07 8.33
C LEU A 82 1.77 -5.63 7.50
N TYR A 83 0.75 -6.49 7.37
CA TYR A 83 -0.48 -6.17 6.63
C TYR A 83 -1.16 -4.93 7.18
N ASN A 84 -1.37 -4.84 8.49
CA ASN A 84 -2.06 -3.73 9.13
C ASN A 84 -1.30 -2.41 8.95
N GLN A 85 0.01 -2.40 9.23
CA GLN A 85 0.85 -1.20 9.12
C GLN A 85 0.90 -0.67 7.68
N ILE A 86 1.14 -1.54 6.71
CA ILE A 86 1.24 -1.10 5.31
C ILE A 86 -0.13 -0.73 4.73
N SER A 87 -1.20 -1.44 5.11
CA SER A 87 -2.57 -1.07 4.69
C SER A 87 -2.95 0.33 5.18
N GLU A 88 -2.56 0.69 6.39
CA GLU A 88 -2.80 2.04 6.92
C GLU A 88 -2.10 3.12 6.07
N VAL A 89 -0.79 2.93 5.81
CA VAL A 89 -0.01 3.86 4.97
C VAL A 89 -0.55 3.90 3.54
N TYR A 90 -0.86 2.74 2.95
CA TYR A 90 -1.40 2.63 1.60
C TYR A 90 -2.75 3.35 1.45
N ASN A 91 -3.64 3.22 2.44
CA ASN A 91 -4.93 3.90 2.43
C ASN A 91 -4.78 5.42 2.60
N LYS A 92 -3.86 5.88 3.46
CA LYS A 92 -3.55 7.31 3.59
C LYS A 92 -3.03 7.89 2.28
N ALA A 93 -2.03 7.25 1.66
CA ALA A 93 -1.47 7.68 0.38
C ALA A 93 -2.54 7.74 -0.73
N LYS A 94 -3.50 6.81 -0.73
CA LYS A 94 -4.62 6.82 -1.66
C LYS A 94 -5.57 8.00 -1.44
N LEU A 95 -5.81 8.38 -0.18
CA LEU A 95 -6.61 9.56 0.17
C LEU A 95 -5.92 10.85 -0.28
N GLU A 96 -4.61 10.94 -0.15
CA GLU A 96 -3.82 12.09 -0.65
C GLU A 96 -3.84 12.19 -2.18
N LEU A 97 -3.80 11.06 -2.88
CA LEU A 97 -3.95 11.03 -4.35
C LEU A 97 -5.38 11.34 -4.82
N ASN A 98 -6.36 11.07 -3.96
CA ASN A 98 -7.76 11.45 -4.15
C ASN A 98 -8.09 12.77 -3.45
N SER A 99 -7.10 13.53 -2.95
CA SER A 99 -7.31 14.90 -2.50
C SER A 99 -8.06 15.59 -3.64
N GLU A 100 -9.26 15.95 -3.36
CA GLU A 100 -10.33 16.37 -4.24
C GLU A 100 -9.75 17.14 -5.43
N ARG A 101 -9.78 16.55 -6.61
CA ARG A 101 -9.65 17.32 -7.81
C ARG A 101 -10.82 18.27 -7.77
N ASN A 102 -10.56 19.49 -7.34
CA ASN A 102 -11.59 20.51 -7.29
C ASN A 102 -12.00 20.81 -8.71
N ASN A 103 -12.96 20.03 -9.20
CA ASN A 103 -13.59 20.24 -10.49
C ASN A 103 -14.58 21.37 -10.35
N PHE A 104 -14.49 22.33 -11.24
CA PHE A 104 -15.40 23.47 -11.30
C PHE A 104 -16.04 23.50 -12.66
N ILE A 105 -17.33 23.86 -12.71
CA ILE A 105 -18.02 24.22 -13.95
C ILE A 105 -17.94 25.72 -14.14
N VAL A 106 -17.56 26.14 -15.31
CA VAL A 106 -17.53 27.54 -15.75
C VAL A 106 -18.95 28.03 -15.98
N LEU A 107 -19.33 29.13 -15.35
CA LEU A 107 -20.70 29.67 -15.39
C LEU A 107 -20.96 30.63 -16.55
N GLN A 108 -19.90 31.20 -17.13
CA GLN A 108 -19.98 32.17 -18.24
C GLN A 108 -18.73 32.09 -19.09
N HIS A 109 -18.77 32.64 -20.29
CA HIS A 109 -17.58 32.73 -21.12
C HIS A 109 -16.46 33.50 -20.41
N ILE A 110 -15.25 32.91 -20.36
CA ILE A 110 -14.06 33.47 -19.73
C ILE A 110 -12.99 33.63 -20.80
N PRO A 111 -12.52 34.85 -21.10
CA PRO A 111 -11.33 35.02 -21.92
C PRO A 111 -10.10 34.45 -21.18
N LYS A 112 -8.93 34.52 -21.81
CA LYS A 112 -7.69 34.23 -21.09
C LYS A 112 -7.51 35.21 -19.94
N ILE A 113 -7.39 34.66 -18.72
CA ILE A 113 -7.16 35.41 -17.49
C ILE A 113 -5.94 34.87 -16.74
N ILE A 114 -5.31 35.72 -15.92
CA ILE A 114 -4.24 35.32 -15.01
C ILE A 114 -4.86 35.26 -13.60
N LEU A 115 -4.70 34.11 -12.97
CA LEU A 115 -5.16 33.87 -11.59
C LEU A 115 -4.19 34.46 -10.55
N PRO A 116 -4.59 34.61 -9.28
CA PRO A 116 -3.73 35.10 -8.20
C PRO A 116 -2.41 34.34 -8.07
N SER A 117 -2.40 33.03 -8.29
CA SER A 117 -1.18 32.19 -8.31
C SER A 117 -0.23 32.51 -9.45
N GLY A 118 -0.62 33.36 -10.41
CA GLY A 118 0.10 33.62 -11.65
C GLY A 118 -0.19 32.62 -12.78
N THR A 119 -1.03 31.62 -12.53
CA THR A 119 -1.44 30.64 -13.55
C THR A 119 -2.38 31.28 -14.57
N GLN A 120 -2.09 31.09 -15.86
CA GLN A 120 -2.96 31.54 -16.94
C GLN A 120 -3.98 30.45 -17.29
N ILE A 121 -5.26 30.79 -17.30
CA ILE A 121 -6.35 29.89 -17.69
C ILE A 121 -7.22 30.49 -18.82
N GLY A 122 -7.96 29.62 -19.52
CA GLY A 122 -8.87 30.01 -20.57
C GLY A 122 -8.22 30.11 -21.98
N PRO A 123 -9.01 30.47 -23.03
CA PRO A 123 -10.43 30.80 -22.92
C PRO A 123 -11.29 29.58 -22.58
N PHE A 124 -12.39 29.78 -21.88
CA PHE A 124 -13.38 28.73 -21.58
C PHE A 124 -14.80 29.24 -21.97
N GLU A 125 -15.61 28.30 -22.42
CA GLU A 125 -17.03 28.54 -22.64
C GLU A 125 -17.85 28.16 -21.40
N LYS A 126 -19.10 28.63 -21.36
CA LYS A 126 -20.03 28.21 -20.31
C LYS A 126 -20.20 26.68 -20.33
N ASP A 127 -20.27 26.10 -19.14
CA ASP A 127 -20.40 24.65 -18.88
C ASP A 127 -19.10 23.84 -19.13
N ASP A 128 -17.98 24.49 -19.49
CA ASP A 128 -16.67 23.82 -19.51
C ASP A 128 -16.26 23.42 -18.08
N THR A 129 -15.47 22.33 -17.98
CA THR A 129 -14.94 21.87 -16.70
C THR A 129 -13.48 22.28 -16.58
N VAL A 130 -13.11 22.90 -15.47
CA VAL A 130 -11.75 23.33 -15.16
C VAL A 130 -11.28 22.71 -13.85
N LEU A 131 -10.00 22.33 -13.79
CA LEU A 131 -9.32 21.84 -12.61
C LEU A 131 -8.54 22.99 -11.97
N ILE A 132 -8.83 23.29 -10.70
CA ILE A 132 -8.13 24.29 -9.92
C ILE A 132 -7.49 23.60 -8.72
N ASN A 133 -6.19 23.73 -8.58
CA ASN A 133 -5.43 23.06 -7.52
C ASN A 133 -4.98 24.02 -6.41
N ASP A 134 -5.04 25.33 -6.66
CA ASP A 134 -4.61 26.37 -5.73
C ASP A 134 -5.81 26.94 -5.00
N GLU A 135 -5.70 27.11 -3.68
CA GLU A 135 -6.78 27.56 -2.81
C GLU A 135 -7.13 29.05 -3.02
N GLU A 136 -6.14 29.89 -3.36
CA GLU A 136 -6.35 31.31 -3.64
C GLU A 136 -7.07 31.50 -4.95
N ASP A 137 -6.68 30.71 -5.98
CA ASP A 137 -7.34 30.68 -7.27
C ASP A 137 -8.79 30.20 -7.18
N GLU A 138 -9.04 29.15 -6.38
CA GLU A 138 -10.38 28.66 -6.08
C GLU A 138 -11.26 29.77 -5.49
N LYS A 139 -10.77 30.43 -4.43
CA LYS A 139 -11.48 31.53 -3.79
C LYS A 139 -11.76 32.69 -4.75
N PHE A 140 -10.78 33.01 -5.60
CA PHE A 140 -10.95 34.07 -6.61
C PHE A 140 -12.06 33.73 -7.60
N LEU A 141 -12.08 32.54 -8.16
CA LEU A 141 -13.07 32.11 -9.15
C LEU A 141 -14.49 32.00 -8.57
N LEU A 142 -14.63 31.49 -7.33
CA LEU A 142 -15.90 31.39 -6.63
C LEU A 142 -16.46 32.76 -6.25
N ASN A 143 -15.64 33.63 -5.67
CA ASN A 143 -16.07 34.97 -5.23
C ASN A 143 -16.50 35.88 -6.39
N ASN A 144 -15.93 35.67 -7.57
CA ASN A 144 -16.31 36.41 -8.77
C ASN A 144 -17.42 35.72 -9.60
N ASN A 145 -18.05 34.65 -9.08
CA ASN A 145 -19.08 33.88 -9.76
C ASN A 145 -18.65 33.40 -11.18
N ILE A 146 -17.39 33.11 -11.35
CA ILE A 146 -16.82 32.63 -12.61
C ILE A 146 -17.08 31.13 -12.74
N CYS A 147 -16.93 30.38 -11.66
CA CYS A 147 -17.08 28.93 -11.60
C CYS A 147 -17.96 28.48 -10.42
N LYS A 148 -18.44 27.26 -10.50
CA LYS A 148 -19.14 26.55 -9.40
C LYS A 148 -18.46 25.20 -9.17
N LYS A 149 -18.25 24.85 -7.92
CA LYS A 149 -17.70 23.53 -7.53
C LYS A 149 -18.72 22.42 -7.83
N ILE A 150 -18.22 21.29 -8.36
CA ILE A 150 -19.01 20.09 -8.67
C ILE A 150 -18.69 19.00 -7.62
#